data_d56e41847503c6e7c5a5d2532352f598
#
_entry.id   d56e41847503c6e7c5a5d2532352f598
#
_cell.length_a   1.000
_cell.length_b   1.000
_cell.length_c   1.000
_cell.angle_alpha   90.00
_cell.angle_beta   90.00
_cell.angle_gamma   90.00
#
_symmetry.space_group_name_H-M   'P 1'
#
loop_
_entity.id
_entity.type
_entity.pdbx_description
1 polymer ?
#
loop_
_entity_poly.entity_id
_entity_poly.type
_entity_poly.pdbx_seq_one_letter_code
_entity_poly.pdbx_strand_id
1 'polypeptide(L)'
;MPKIILDDLEAREYEHPLDRAALKKLEAIPGARALVKQIWEKYLDRLVFFENTGSNIEVSKDNYSYLYDLLLEACSILDIKEIPPLYLENSPVINAYATGVSKPVIVITYAAIERLDEQELLYVIAHELGHIKSGHVLYYYLASNLAPFLQIAGQLSLGIGALAGNGVKIALYYWRRMSEFTADRAGLLVCQDTSVCIRSLIKISGLPLTNLDI
;
A
#
# COMPACT_ATOMS: atom_id res chain seq x y z
N MET A 1 22.64 0.43 -15.73
CA MET A 1 22.73 1.90 -15.81
C MET A 1 22.29 2.45 -14.46
N PRO A 2 22.81 3.62 -14.00
CA PRO A 2 22.26 4.25 -12.80
C PRO A 2 20.78 4.59 -13.04
N LYS A 3 19.94 4.37 -12.03
CA LYS A 3 18.51 4.69 -12.11
C LYS A 3 18.31 6.20 -12.08
N ILE A 4 17.27 6.65 -12.75
CA ILE A 4 16.88 8.07 -12.78
C ILE A 4 16.16 8.39 -11.47
N ILE A 5 16.60 9.44 -10.78
CA ILE A 5 15.95 9.98 -9.60
C ILE A 5 14.93 11.05 -10.09
N LEU A 6 13.75 11.04 -9.51
CA LEU A 6 12.63 11.91 -9.92
C LEU A 6 12.44 12.99 -8.85
N ASP A 7 13.14 14.11 -9.01
CA ASP A 7 13.04 15.25 -8.10
C ASP A 7 11.65 15.89 -8.18
N ASP A 8 11.11 16.28 -7.01
CA ASP A 8 9.81 16.92 -6.83
C ASP A 8 8.62 16.10 -7.37
N LEU A 9 8.78 14.77 -7.50
CA LEU A 9 7.72 13.89 -8.00
C LEU A 9 6.48 13.95 -7.10
N GLU A 10 5.35 14.37 -7.65
CA GLU A 10 4.06 14.29 -6.98
C GLU A 10 3.28 13.03 -7.39
N ALA A 11 2.47 12.48 -6.47
CA ALA A 11 1.65 11.28 -6.75
C ALA A 11 0.77 11.48 -8.00
N ARG A 12 0.19 12.67 -8.19
CA ARG A 12 -0.66 13.00 -9.34
C ARG A 12 0.00 12.82 -10.72
N GLU A 13 1.33 12.77 -10.79
CA GLU A 13 2.08 12.66 -12.05
C GLU A 13 2.12 11.22 -12.56
N TYR A 14 2.06 10.24 -11.63
CA TYR A 14 2.02 8.83 -12.01
C TYR A 14 0.69 8.14 -11.70
N GLU A 15 -0.21 8.76 -10.93
CA GLU A 15 -1.53 8.20 -10.64
C GLU A 15 -2.28 7.76 -11.90
N HIS A 16 -2.86 6.57 -11.85
CA HIS A 16 -3.69 6.09 -12.95
C HIS A 16 -5.00 6.90 -13.02
N PRO A 17 -5.44 7.36 -14.22
CA PRO A 17 -6.65 8.19 -14.35
C PRO A 17 -7.92 7.57 -13.78
N LEU A 18 -8.06 6.24 -13.85
CA LEU A 18 -9.20 5.51 -13.30
C LEU A 18 -9.17 5.47 -11.77
N ASP A 19 -7.99 5.42 -11.14
CA ASP A 19 -7.83 5.52 -9.70
C ASP A 19 -8.30 6.89 -9.22
N ARG A 20 -7.73 7.96 -9.76
CA ARG A 20 -8.13 9.33 -9.44
C ARG A 20 -9.64 9.57 -9.62
N ALA A 21 -10.22 9.06 -10.71
CA ALA A 21 -11.66 9.19 -10.97
C ALA A 21 -12.50 8.40 -9.95
N ALA A 22 -12.07 7.21 -9.56
CA ALA A 22 -12.75 6.38 -8.59
C ALA A 22 -12.67 6.96 -7.17
N LEU A 23 -11.48 7.44 -6.77
CA LEU A 23 -11.26 8.10 -5.47
C LEU A 23 -12.12 9.36 -5.34
N LYS A 24 -12.17 10.20 -6.37
CA LYS A 24 -13.02 11.40 -6.39
C LYS A 24 -14.49 11.07 -6.18
N LYS A 25 -14.99 9.96 -6.71
CA LYS A 25 -16.37 9.50 -6.49
C LYS A 25 -16.61 9.07 -5.05
N LEU A 26 -15.65 8.39 -4.43
CA LEU A 26 -15.72 8.00 -3.01
C LEU A 26 -15.70 9.23 -2.09
N GLU A 27 -14.82 10.18 -2.35
CA GLU A 27 -14.69 11.42 -1.57
C GLU A 27 -15.91 12.35 -1.72
N ALA A 28 -16.66 12.24 -2.81
CA ALA A 28 -17.90 12.96 -3.00
C ALA A 28 -19.05 12.49 -2.09
N ILE A 29 -18.91 11.32 -1.43
CA ILE A 29 -19.88 10.83 -0.46
C ILE A 29 -19.80 11.71 0.80
N PRO A 30 -20.88 12.45 1.16
CA PRO A 30 -20.84 13.39 2.28
C PRO A 30 -20.41 12.71 3.60
N GLY A 31 -19.40 13.27 4.25
CA GLY A 31 -18.92 12.81 5.55
C GLY A 31 -18.04 11.55 5.54
N ALA A 32 -17.92 10.83 4.41
CA ALA A 32 -17.19 9.57 4.34
C ALA A 32 -15.72 9.74 4.77
N ARG A 33 -15.01 10.70 4.19
CA ARG A 33 -13.59 10.94 4.49
C ARG A 33 -13.34 11.36 5.96
N ALA A 34 -14.17 12.30 6.46
CA ALA A 34 -14.03 12.78 7.84
C ALA A 34 -14.27 11.65 8.86
N LEU A 35 -15.29 10.84 8.62
CA LEU A 35 -15.64 9.72 9.48
C LEU A 35 -14.57 8.64 9.49
N VAL A 36 -14.05 8.25 8.31
CA VAL A 36 -12.99 7.27 8.19
C VAL A 36 -11.74 7.74 8.93
N LYS A 37 -11.35 9.00 8.73
CA LYS A 37 -10.20 9.60 9.41
C LYS A 37 -10.38 9.61 10.93
N GLN A 38 -11.55 10.01 11.44
CA GLN A 38 -11.83 10.07 12.88
C GLN A 38 -11.77 8.69 13.54
N ILE A 39 -12.33 7.65 12.89
CA ILE A 39 -12.28 6.28 13.43
C ILE A 39 -10.85 5.77 13.43
N TRP A 40 -10.10 6.04 12.36
CA TRP A 40 -8.71 5.63 12.25
C TRP A 40 -7.85 6.26 13.36
N GLU A 41 -7.82 7.57 13.45
CA GLU A 41 -6.99 8.29 14.42
C GLU A 41 -7.31 7.90 15.88
N LYS A 42 -8.59 7.64 16.17
CA LYS A 42 -9.01 7.36 17.53
C LYS A 42 -8.78 5.92 17.99
N TYR A 43 -8.90 4.95 17.08
CA TYR A 43 -8.97 3.54 17.46
C TYR A 43 -7.95 2.64 16.75
N LEU A 44 -7.56 2.93 15.52
CA LEU A 44 -6.85 1.98 14.68
C LEU A 44 -5.34 2.22 14.59
N ASP A 45 -4.87 3.46 14.56
CA ASP A 45 -3.43 3.75 14.51
C ASP A 45 -2.65 3.12 15.67
N ARG A 46 -3.25 3.11 16.86
CA ARG A 46 -2.62 2.49 18.02
C ARG A 46 -2.55 0.96 17.90
N LEU A 47 -3.62 0.34 17.39
CA LEU A 47 -3.65 -1.12 17.20
C LEU A 47 -2.61 -1.55 16.18
N VAL A 48 -2.54 -0.86 15.04
CA VAL A 48 -1.53 -1.12 14.00
C VAL A 48 -0.11 -0.95 14.55
N PHE A 49 0.13 0.08 15.34
CA PHE A 49 1.43 0.29 15.98
C PHE A 49 1.80 -0.88 16.93
N PHE A 50 0.88 -1.27 17.82
CA PHE A 50 1.14 -2.36 18.76
C PHE A 50 1.30 -3.72 18.06
N GLU A 51 0.54 -3.98 17.01
CA GLU A 51 0.62 -5.22 16.24
C GLU A 51 1.98 -5.35 15.55
N ASN A 52 2.46 -4.28 14.92
CA ASN A 52 3.76 -4.30 14.24
C ASN A 52 4.93 -4.32 15.23
N THR A 53 4.92 -3.49 16.25
CA THR A 53 6.03 -3.44 17.22
C THR A 53 6.07 -4.66 18.16
N GLY A 54 4.95 -5.35 18.38
CA GLY A 54 4.86 -6.52 19.24
C GLY A 54 5.11 -7.86 18.55
N SER A 55 4.95 -7.95 17.24
CA SER A 55 4.95 -9.22 16.50
C SER A 55 5.93 -9.30 15.34
N ASN A 56 6.41 -8.13 14.84
CA ASN A 56 7.25 -8.04 13.66
C ASN A 56 8.65 -7.49 14.00
N ILE A 57 9.61 -7.76 13.14
CA ILE A 57 10.98 -7.24 13.29
C ILE A 57 11.08 -5.94 12.50
N GLU A 58 11.45 -4.84 13.14
CA GLU A 58 11.74 -3.59 12.45
C GLU A 58 13.05 -3.71 11.68
N VAL A 59 13.03 -3.38 10.39
CA VAL A 59 14.18 -3.39 9.50
C VAL A 59 14.99 -2.10 9.70
N SER A 60 16.29 -2.25 9.90
CA SER A 60 17.21 -1.13 10.13
C SER A 60 18.60 -1.40 9.51
N LYS A 61 19.50 -0.44 9.64
CA LYS A 61 20.90 -0.61 9.24
C LYS A 61 21.63 -1.71 10.02
N ASP A 62 21.22 -1.98 11.25
CA ASP A 62 21.86 -2.94 12.14
C ASP A 62 21.32 -4.37 11.94
N ASN A 63 20.17 -4.51 11.28
CA ASN A 63 19.59 -5.78 10.89
C ASN A 63 18.98 -5.67 9.49
N TYR A 64 19.03 -6.71 8.67
CA TYR A 64 18.48 -6.69 7.31
C TYR A 64 18.86 -5.44 6.51
N SER A 65 20.12 -4.99 6.62
CA SER A 65 20.61 -3.73 6.03
C SER A 65 20.29 -3.60 4.54
N TYR A 66 20.35 -4.71 3.79
CA TYR A 66 20.03 -4.72 2.36
C TYR A 66 18.57 -4.32 2.08
N LEU A 67 17.59 -4.75 2.91
CA LEU A 67 16.20 -4.33 2.78
C LEU A 67 16.03 -2.84 3.11
N TYR A 68 16.77 -2.38 4.11
CA TYR A 68 16.79 -0.97 4.46
C TYR A 68 17.35 -0.11 3.32
N ASP A 69 18.41 -0.57 2.65
CA ASP A 69 19.00 0.12 1.51
C ASP A 69 18.04 0.15 0.32
N LEU A 70 17.30 -0.93 0.04
CA LEU A 70 16.24 -0.95 -0.97
C LEU A 70 15.11 0.04 -0.66
N LEU A 71 14.70 0.14 0.61
CA LEU A 71 13.71 1.13 1.05
C LEU A 71 14.21 2.56 0.80
N LEU A 72 15.47 2.86 1.15
CA LEU A 72 16.08 4.17 0.92
C LEU A 72 16.17 4.50 -0.57
N GLU A 73 16.57 3.53 -1.40
CA GLU A 73 16.63 3.69 -2.85
C GLU A 73 15.24 4.02 -3.42
N ALA A 74 14.22 3.24 -3.04
CA ALA A 74 12.86 3.47 -3.49
C ALA A 74 12.32 4.84 -3.04
N CYS A 75 12.55 5.23 -1.79
CA CYS A 75 12.16 6.55 -1.28
C CYS A 75 12.87 7.68 -2.02
N SER A 76 14.17 7.52 -2.32
CA SER A 76 14.93 8.51 -3.08
C SER A 76 14.39 8.71 -4.49
N ILE A 77 14.06 7.62 -5.21
CA ILE A 77 13.54 7.71 -6.59
C ILE A 77 12.12 8.29 -6.61
N LEU A 78 11.27 7.93 -5.64
CA LEU A 78 9.91 8.44 -5.55
C LEU A 78 9.80 9.81 -4.85
N ASP A 79 10.92 10.40 -4.47
CA ASP A 79 10.95 11.67 -3.73
C ASP A 79 10.09 11.65 -2.44
N ILE A 80 10.26 10.60 -1.63
CA ILE A 80 9.61 10.46 -0.31
C ILE A 80 10.58 10.93 0.76
N LYS A 81 10.28 12.07 1.39
CA LYS A 81 11.16 12.70 2.38
C LYS A 81 11.08 12.05 3.76
N GLU A 82 9.88 11.63 4.18
CA GLU A 82 9.65 10.93 5.44
C GLU A 82 9.63 9.43 5.17
N ILE A 83 10.73 8.76 5.49
CA ILE A 83 10.92 7.33 5.22
C ILE A 83 10.03 6.54 6.19
N PRO A 84 9.04 5.77 5.69
CA PRO A 84 8.20 4.95 6.55
C PRO A 84 9.00 3.78 7.13
N PRO A 85 8.72 3.35 8.38
CA PRO A 85 9.29 2.11 8.90
C PRO A 85 8.91 0.91 8.05
N LEU A 86 9.87 -0.01 7.89
CA LEU A 86 9.68 -1.31 7.24
C LEU A 86 9.76 -2.40 8.31
N TYR A 87 8.76 -3.28 8.34
CA TYR A 87 8.69 -4.41 9.25
C TYR A 87 8.72 -5.74 8.50
N LEU A 88 9.39 -6.72 9.09
CA LEU A 88 9.42 -8.10 8.64
C LEU A 88 8.45 -8.94 9.45
N GLU A 89 7.45 -9.51 8.78
CA GLU A 89 6.46 -10.42 9.35
C GLU A 89 6.85 -11.88 9.11
N ASN A 90 6.78 -12.71 10.15
CA ASN A 90 6.98 -14.15 10.03
C ASN A 90 5.73 -14.83 9.43
N SER A 91 5.62 -14.83 8.11
CA SER A 91 4.51 -15.43 7.38
C SER A 91 5.03 -16.28 6.20
N PRO A 92 4.48 -17.50 5.99
CA PRO A 92 4.86 -18.37 4.88
C PRO A 92 4.22 -17.98 3.53
N VAL A 93 3.38 -16.96 3.52
CA VAL A 93 2.71 -16.45 2.32
C VAL A 93 3.52 -15.29 1.75
N ILE A 94 3.81 -15.30 0.44
CA ILE A 94 4.44 -14.14 -0.21
C ILE A 94 3.45 -12.98 -0.15
N ASN A 95 3.80 -11.92 0.58
CA ASN A 95 2.97 -10.73 0.70
C ASN A 95 3.79 -9.52 1.14
N ALA A 96 3.29 -8.34 0.80
CA ALA A 96 3.66 -7.08 1.42
C ALA A 96 2.41 -6.20 1.51
N TYR A 97 2.40 -5.25 2.42
CA TYR A 97 1.29 -4.31 2.53
C TYR A 97 1.70 -3.04 3.27
N ALA A 98 1.10 -1.92 2.88
CA ALA A 98 1.17 -0.67 3.60
C ALA A 98 -0.01 -0.55 4.57
N THR A 99 0.24 -0.09 5.79
CA THR A 99 -0.78 0.12 6.82
C THR A 99 -0.44 1.33 7.69
N GLY A 100 -1.39 1.81 8.51
CA GLY A 100 -1.20 3.04 9.29
C GLY A 100 -1.52 4.30 8.49
N VAL A 101 -2.43 5.15 8.97
CA VAL A 101 -2.83 6.37 8.24
C VAL A 101 -2.04 7.59 8.67
N SER A 102 -1.91 7.81 9.99
CA SER A 102 -1.17 8.97 10.51
C SER A 102 0.34 8.74 10.47
N LYS A 103 0.76 7.50 10.63
CA LYS A 103 2.16 7.06 10.53
C LYS A 103 2.19 5.78 9.72
N PRO A 104 2.23 5.87 8.38
CA PRO A 104 2.24 4.70 7.54
C PRO A 104 3.51 3.89 7.73
N VAL A 105 3.35 2.58 7.70
CA VAL A 105 4.44 1.60 7.77
C VAL A 105 4.27 0.60 6.62
N ILE A 106 5.36 -0.03 6.22
CA ILE A 106 5.35 -1.14 5.26
C ILE A 106 5.65 -2.42 6.03
N VAL A 107 4.93 -3.48 5.72
CA VAL A 107 5.20 -4.82 6.22
C VAL A 107 5.51 -5.72 5.02
N ILE A 108 6.60 -6.49 5.12
CA ILE A 108 6.97 -7.50 4.13
C ILE A 108 7.09 -8.84 4.83
N THR A 109 6.62 -9.90 4.18
CA THR A 109 6.68 -11.24 4.78
C THR A 109 8.02 -11.92 4.54
N TYR A 110 8.40 -12.82 5.46
CA TYR A 110 9.60 -13.65 5.32
C TYR A 110 9.59 -14.46 4.01
N ALA A 111 8.44 -15.00 3.61
CA ALA A 111 8.32 -15.73 2.34
C ALA A 111 8.59 -14.86 1.11
N ALA A 112 8.28 -13.57 1.16
CA ALA A 112 8.61 -12.65 0.08
C ALA A 112 10.13 -12.46 -0.03
N ILE A 113 10.82 -12.31 1.10
CA ILE A 113 12.28 -12.17 1.13
C ILE A 113 13.00 -13.42 0.61
N GLU A 114 12.47 -14.61 0.91
CA GLU A 114 13.07 -15.87 0.44
C GLU A 114 12.88 -16.13 -1.06
N ARG A 115 11.80 -15.64 -1.64
CA ARG A 115 11.38 -16.02 -3.00
C ARG A 115 11.60 -14.96 -4.06
N LEU A 116 11.71 -13.71 -3.65
CA LEU A 116 11.94 -12.60 -4.55
C LEU A 116 13.43 -12.25 -4.57
N ASP A 117 13.94 -11.91 -5.74
CA ASP A 117 15.28 -11.35 -5.83
C ASP A 117 15.27 -9.86 -5.41
N GLU A 118 16.46 -9.27 -5.34
CA GLU A 118 16.66 -7.90 -4.84
C GLU A 118 15.88 -6.85 -5.65
N GLN A 119 15.82 -7.00 -6.99
CA GLN A 119 15.09 -6.08 -7.85
C GLN A 119 13.57 -6.27 -7.74
N GLU A 120 13.12 -7.50 -7.54
CA GLU A 120 11.73 -7.84 -7.29
C GLU A 120 11.26 -7.33 -5.90
N LEU A 121 12.12 -7.42 -4.87
CA LEU A 121 11.88 -6.82 -3.56
C LEU A 121 11.81 -5.29 -3.64
N LEU A 122 12.71 -4.68 -4.41
CA LEU A 122 12.67 -3.24 -4.66
C LEU A 122 11.35 -2.81 -5.32
N TYR A 123 10.87 -3.59 -6.32
CA TYR A 123 9.56 -3.35 -6.94
C TYR A 123 8.44 -3.40 -5.90
N VAL A 124 8.42 -4.44 -5.05
CA VAL A 124 7.38 -4.62 -4.03
C VAL A 124 7.39 -3.48 -3.01
N ILE A 125 8.55 -3.11 -2.50
CA ILE A 125 8.70 -1.98 -1.56
C ILE A 125 8.20 -0.67 -2.22
N ALA A 126 8.57 -0.45 -3.49
CA ALA A 126 8.15 0.74 -4.23
C ALA A 126 6.64 0.76 -4.53
N HIS A 127 6.03 -0.40 -4.77
CA HIS A 127 4.58 -0.55 -4.91
C HIS A 127 3.87 -0.11 -3.63
N GLU A 128 4.31 -0.56 -2.46
CA GLU A 128 3.74 -0.18 -1.17
C GLU A 128 3.98 1.31 -0.86
N LEU A 129 5.14 1.85 -1.20
CA LEU A 129 5.41 3.28 -1.13
C LEU A 129 4.48 4.08 -2.05
N GLY A 130 4.11 3.54 -3.21
CA GLY A 130 3.12 4.10 -4.12
C GLY A 130 1.76 4.26 -3.44
N HIS A 131 1.30 3.27 -2.69
CA HIS A 131 0.08 3.35 -1.89
C HIS A 131 0.17 4.42 -0.81
N ILE A 132 1.30 4.52 -0.12
CA ILE A 132 1.52 5.55 0.91
C ILE A 132 1.50 6.94 0.30
N LYS A 133 2.29 7.18 -0.74
CA LYS A 133 2.45 8.49 -1.39
C LYS A 133 1.14 8.98 -2.03
N SER A 134 0.32 8.06 -2.55
CA SER A 134 -0.98 8.38 -3.17
C SER A 134 -2.14 8.43 -2.16
N GLY A 135 -1.87 8.23 -0.85
CA GLY A 135 -2.89 8.32 0.20
C GLY A 135 -3.91 7.19 0.20
N HIS A 136 -3.59 6.04 -0.36
CA HIS A 136 -4.49 4.91 -0.53
C HIS A 136 -4.79 4.17 0.78
N VAL A 137 -3.86 4.19 1.74
CA VAL A 137 -3.90 3.35 2.96
C VAL A 137 -5.21 3.50 3.72
N LEU A 138 -5.72 4.73 3.85
CA LEU A 138 -7.00 5.02 4.52
C LEU A 138 -8.18 4.28 3.88
N TYR A 139 -8.32 4.37 2.56
CA TYR A 139 -9.45 3.78 1.83
C TYR A 139 -9.30 2.28 1.63
N TYR A 140 -8.05 1.80 1.57
CA TYR A 140 -7.73 0.37 1.51
C TYR A 140 -8.20 -0.35 2.77
N TYR A 141 -7.92 0.25 3.93
CA TYR A 141 -8.38 -0.26 5.21
C TYR A 141 -9.92 -0.22 5.31
N LEU A 142 -10.54 0.86 4.85
CA LEU A 142 -12.00 0.95 4.79
C LEU A 142 -12.61 -0.16 3.92
N ALA A 143 -12.04 -0.42 2.75
CA ALA A 143 -12.52 -1.48 1.84
C ALA A 143 -12.41 -2.87 2.48
N SER A 144 -11.33 -3.13 3.21
CA SER A 144 -11.07 -4.41 3.87
C SER A 144 -11.93 -4.63 5.12
N ASN A 145 -12.33 -3.54 5.81
CA ASN A 145 -13.03 -3.59 7.09
C ASN A 145 -14.40 -2.88 7.06
N LEU A 146 -15.06 -2.85 5.91
CA LEU A 146 -16.29 -2.07 5.73
C LEU A 146 -17.42 -2.50 6.67
N ALA A 147 -17.59 -3.79 6.94
CA ALA A 147 -18.69 -4.28 7.79
C ALA A 147 -18.54 -3.86 9.27
N PRO A 148 -17.40 -4.09 9.95
CA PRO A 148 -17.15 -3.52 11.28
C PRO A 148 -17.29 -1.99 11.30
N PHE A 149 -16.78 -1.33 10.26
CA PHE A 149 -16.88 0.12 10.14
C PHE A 149 -18.33 0.62 10.12
N LEU A 150 -19.20 0.02 9.31
CA LEU A 150 -20.62 0.37 9.24
C LEU A 150 -21.35 0.11 10.57
N GLN A 151 -20.97 -0.93 11.31
CA GLN A 151 -21.53 -1.24 12.62
C GLN A 151 -21.18 -0.14 13.64
N ILE A 152 -19.93 0.26 13.73
CA ILE A 152 -19.48 1.35 14.62
C ILE A 152 -20.15 2.66 14.23
N ALA A 153 -20.20 2.95 12.96
CA ALA A 153 -20.79 4.16 12.43
C ALA A 153 -22.31 4.26 12.69
N GLY A 154 -23.02 3.14 12.62
CA GLY A 154 -24.44 3.03 12.98
C GLY A 154 -24.69 3.30 14.46
N GLN A 155 -23.84 2.81 15.36
CA GLN A 155 -23.91 3.04 16.79
C GLN A 155 -23.68 4.53 17.17
N LEU A 156 -22.85 5.23 16.41
CA LEU A 156 -22.54 6.65 16.65
C LEU A 156 -23.59 7.61 16.08
N SER A 157 -24.71 7.13 15.56
CA SER A 157 -25.82 7.93 15.00
C SER A 157 -25.38 8.98 13.95
N LEU A 158 -24.32 8.70 13.20
CA LEU A 158 -23.67 9.66 12.31
C LEU A 158 -24.36 9.82 10.93
N GLY A 159 -25.64 9.48 10.83
CA GLY A 159 -26.42 9.72 9.60
C GLY A 159 -25.98 8.88 8.37
N ILE A 160 -25.37 7.72 8.59
CA ILE A 160 -24.66 6.91 7.59
C ILE A 160 -25.59 6.01 6.76
N GLY A 161 -26.88 6.26 6.76
CA GLY A 161 -27.80 5.51 5.90
C GLY A 161 -27.39 5.48 4.41
N ALA A 162 -26.70 6.53 3.94
CA ALA A 162 -26.17 6.59 2.58
C ALA A 162 -24.93 5.68 2.38
N LEU A 163 -24.16 5.37 3.43
CA LEU A 163 -22.98 4.50 3.36
C LEU A 163 -23.35 3.01 3.49
N ALA A 164 -24.53 2.69 4.00
CA ALA A 164 -24.98 1.31 4.22
C ALA A 164 -25.38 0.57 2.92
N GLY A 165 -25.37 1.24 1.78
CA GLY A 165 -25.78 0.65 0.51
C GLY A 165 -24.71 -0.21 -0.16
N ASN A 166 -25.13 -1.25 -0.90
CA ASN A 166 -24.25 -2.08 -1.72
C ASN A 166 -23.42 -1.25 -2.71
N GLY A 167 -23.87 -0.05 -3.11
CA GLY A 167 -23.17 0.83 -4.02
C GLY A 167 -21.81 1.31 -3.50
N VAL A 168 -21.69 1.62 -2.20
CA VAL A 168 -20.41 2.05 -1.59
C VAL A 168 -19.42 0.90 -1.57
N LYS A 169 -19.86 -0.29 -1.23
CA LYS A 169 -19.03 -1.51 -1.25
C LYS A 169 -18.45 -1.75 -2.64
N ILE A 170 -19.30 -1.70 -3.67
CA ILE A 170 -18.88 -1.89 -5.06
C ILE A 170 -17.89 -0.78 -5.48
N ALA A 171 -18.18 0.47 -5.11
CA ALA A 171 -17.31 1.60 -5.43
C ALA A 171 -15.92 1.48 -4.76
N LEU A 172 -15.86 1.02 -3.50
CA LEU A 172 -14.61 0.78 -2.78
C LEU A 172 -13.80 -0.36 -3.40
N TYR A 173 -14.42 -1.48 -3.74
CA TYR A 173 -13.72 -2.59 -4.41
C TYR A 173 -13.25 -2.21 -5.82
N TYR A 174 -14.05 -1.45 -6.56
CA TYR A 174 -13.63 -0.92 -7.85
C TYR A 174 -12.44 0.02 -7.70
N TRP A 175 -12.51 0.98 -6.77
CA TRP A 175 -11.41 1.88 -6.48
C TRP A 175 -10.15 1.11 -6.06
N ARG A 176 -10.26 0.16 -5.13
CA ARG A 176 -9.14 -0.68 -4.69
C ARG A 176 -8.42 -1.32 -5.86
N ARG A 177 -9.17 -1.86 -6.83
CA ARG A 177 -8.56 -2.42 -8.04
C ARG A 177 -7.87 -1.38 -8.91
N MET A 178 -8.39 -0.16 -8.97
CA MET A 178 -7.77 0.91 -9.76
C MET A 178 -6.53 1.48 -9.08
N SER A 179 -6.49 1.49 -7.75
CA SER A 179 -5.33 1.95 -6.97
C SER A 179 -4.09 1.05 -7.16
N GLU A 180 -4.29 -0.25 -7.45
CA GLU A 180 -3.19 -1.16 -7.80
C GLU A 180 -2.42 -0.68 -9.04
N PHE A 181 -3.11 -0.16 -10.06
CA PHE A 181 -2.43 0.38 -11.24
C PHE A 181 -1.56 1.60 -10.93
N THR A 182 -1.94 2.41 -9.94
CA THR A 182 -1.11 3.51 -9.45
C THR A 182 0.13 2.99 -8.73
N ALA A 183 -0.05 2.01 -7.85
CA ALA A 183 1.05 1.38 -7.11
C ALA A 183 2.03 0.63 -8.04
N ASP A 184 1.52 -0.10 -9.06
CA ASP A 184 2.35 -0.74 -10.08
C ASP A 184 3.19 0.28 -10.87
N ARG A 185 2.65 1.46 -11.15
CA ARG A 185 3.41 2.55 -11.79
C ARG A 185 4.51 3.08 -10.89
N ALA A 186 4.28 3.23 -9.59
CA ALA A 186 5.32 3.58 -8.64
C ALA A 186 6.43 2.52 -8.60
N GLY A 187 6.06 1.23 -8.57
CA GLY A 187 7.00 0.12 -8.69
C GLY A 187 7.84 0.19 -9.96
N LEU A 188 7.21 0.44 -11.11
CA LEU A 188 7.91 0.57 -12.40
C LEU A 188 8.84 1.80 -12.44
N LEU A 189 8.43 2.94 -11.88
CA LEU A 189 9.26 4.13 -11.80
C LEU A 189 10.56 3.87 -11.02
N VAL A 190 10.49 3.02 -9.99
CA VAL A 190 11.67 2.67 -9.17
C VAL A 190 12.53 1.59 -9.83
N CYS A 191 11.93 0.52 -10.34
CA CYS A 191 12.69 -0.56 -10.99
C CYS A 191 13.27 -0.13 -12.33
N GLN A 192 12.54 0.70 -13.10
CA GLN A 192 12.89 1.14 -14.45
C GLN A 192 13.12 -0.03 -15.42
N ASP A 193 12.50 -1.18 -15.11
CA ASP A 193 12.56 -2.42 -15.89
C ASP A 193 11.22 -3.15 -15.83
N THR A 194 10.54 -3.23 -16.96
CA THR A 194 9.22 -3.88 -17.07
C THR A 194 9.28 -5.38 -16.83
N SER A 195 10.39 -6.04 -17.16
CA SER A 195 10.54 -7.49 -16.95
C SER A 195 10.64 -7.85 -15.47
N VAL A 196 11.28 -7.00 -14.65
CA VAL A 196 11.27 -7.12 -13.18
C VAL A 196 9.84 -7.02 -12.66
N CYS A 197 9.10 -6.00 -13.08
CA CYS A 197 7.71 -5.79 -12.62
C CYS A 197 6.82 -7.00 -12.95
N ILE A 198 6.90 -7.52 -14.17
CA ILE A 198 6.11 -8.67 -14.61
C ILE A 198 6.47 -9.92 -13.80
N ARG A 199 7.75 -10.22 -13.60
CA ARG A 199 8.19 -11.38 -12.80
C ARG A 199 7.73 -11.27 -11.35
N SER A 200 7.84 -10.07 -10.76
CA SER A 200 7.38 -9.82 -9.39
C SER A 200 5.89 -10.12 -9.23
N LEU A 201 5.06 -9.58 -10.11
CA LEU A 201 3.61 -9.79 -10.10
C LEU A 201 3.24 -11.28 -10.27
N ILE A 202 3.94 -12.00 -11.15
CA ILE A 202 3.72 -13.44 -11.36
C ILE A 202 4.07 -14.22 -10.10
N LYS A 203 5.22 -13.96 -9.48
CA LYS A 203 5.64 -14.64 -8.24
C LYS A 203 4.70 -14.36 -7.06
N ILE A 204 4.28 -13.10 -6.91
CA ILE A 204 3.34 -12.70 -5.84
C ILE A 204 1.97 -13.35 -6.05
N SER A 205 1.52 -13.51 -7.29
CA SER A 205 0.26 -14.21 -7.60
C SER A 205 0.31 -15.72 -7.36
N GLY A 206 1.50 -16.27 -7.05
CA GLY A 206 1.70 -17.71 -6.86
C GLY A 206 1.74 -18.51 -8.16
N LEU A 207 1.80 -17.84 -9.31
CA LEU A 207 1.93 -18.51 -10.60
C LEU A 207 3.38 -18.96 -10.86
N PRO A 208 3.58 -20.12 -11.53
CA PRO A 208 4.92 -20.55 -11.91
C PRO A 208 5.47 -19.70 -13.06
N LEU A 209 6.77 -19.37 -12.99
CA LEU A 209 7.48 -18.68 -14.09
C LEU A 209 7.77 -19.58 -15.29
N THR A 210 7.51 -20.90 -15.18
CA THR A 210 7.77 -21.88 -16.25
C THR A 210 6.88 -21.60 -17.45
N ASN A 211 7.49 -21.52 -18.63
CA ASN A 211 6.84 -21.29 -19.93
C ASN A 211 6.32 -19.85 -20.17
N LEU A 212 6.94 -18.87 -19.55
CA LEU A 212 6.67 -17.47 -19.85
C LEU A 212 7.87 -16.89 -20.63
N ASP A 213 7.62 -16.45 -21.83
CA ASP A 213 8.55 -15.64 -22.63
C ASP A 213 8.46 -14.18 -22.15
N ILE A 214 9.33 -13.80 -21.20
CA ILE A 214 9.37 -12.46 -20.59
C ILE A 214 10.63 -11.74 -21.03
#